data_d3c625e80057e96f96452ac54915d413
#
_entry.id   d3c625e80057e96f96452ac54915d413
#
_cell.length_a   1.000
_cell.length_b   1.000
_cell.length_c   1.000
_cell.angle_alpha   90.00
_cell.angle_beta   90.00
_cell.angle_gamma   90.00
#
_symmetry.space_group_name_H-M   'P 1'
#
loop_
_entity.id
_entity.type
_entity.pdbx_description
1 polymer ?
#
loop_
_entity_poly.entity_id
_entity_poly.type
_entity_poly.pdbx_seq_one_letter_code
_entity_poly.pdbx_strand_id
1 'polypeptide(L)'
;MITLLLAAAIALTAPENGATYDTHTPCVNEFLSHPAERSVRPPEPPLSADEIRRRDEQNKKHEEWVAAGSPKDKRVKKWERRYNFYERNEWTEALYKRSCEEAKSYRPFQWKSDFKAKDVTIEFSETKDFAKPIVEKLPDGATGKFPWFLKVGTKYFWCVSATDESGKKVVSDVREFTTVDSHPRMIGTPSLNCRDMGGGKNADGVKVRQGLIFRGQKAHGRSLFDASQKTTLDEFKWFYVGMLGIKTDLDLRGKDESDSAEKQYNCLGFEHFGCQHVYHPIFPYHIGLPDIKVKIAEIFRVMTKKENYPIYFHCAVGSDRTGTIGVLLDGLLSRTDEQIYNDYELPTFNGNLPRLRYCRKAAGMFGELDPKTSKMGGASIRENAVKYLKDIGLTDDELNAIRDIMLEK
;
A
#
# COMPACT_ATOMS: atom_id res chain seq x y z
N MET A 1 -50.94 -19.88 -29.21
CA MET A 1 -49.74 -19.01 -29.12
C MET A 1 -49.06 -19.31 -27.77
N ILE A 2 -48.01 -20.15 -27.75
CA ILE A 2 -47.28 -20.47 -26.53
C ILE A 2 -46.27 -19.33 -26.40
N THR A 3 -46.52 -18.38 -25.48
CA THR A 3 -45.55 -17.37 -25.10
C THR A 3 -44.48 -18.12 -24.32
N LEU A 4 -43.34 -18.42 -24.93
CA LEU A 4 -42.16 -18.81 -24.21
C LEU A 4 -41.78 -17.64 -23.24
N LEU A 5 -42.08 -17.79 -21.97
CA LEU A 5 -41.48 -16.95 -20.96
C LEU A 5 -39.99 -17.33 -20.94
N LEU A 6 -39.16 -16.48 -21.57
CA LEU A 6 -37.73 -16.56 -21.41
C LEU A 6 -37.45 -16.41 -19.89
N ALA A 7 -36.78 -17.40 -19.31
CA ALA A 7 -36.38 -17.32 -17.91
C ALA A 7 -35.37 -16.18 -17.75
N ALA A 8 -35.53 -15.37 -16.69
CA ALA A 8 -34.58 -14.31 -16.37
C ALA A 8 -33.12 -14.84 -16.28
N ALA A 9 -32.19 -14.15 -16.90
CA ALA A 9 -30.81 -14.61 -17.02
C ALA A 9 -29.79 -13.50 -16.73
N ILE A 10 -28.66 -13.90 -16.20
CA ILE A 10 -27.47 -13.08 -16.05
C ILE A 10 -26.38 -13.68 -16.93
N ALA A 11 -25.87 -12.92 -17.90
CA ALA A 11 -24.80 -13.31 -18.79
C ALA A 11 -23.49 -12.61 -18.39
N LEU A 12 -22.46 -13.35 -18.01
CA LEU A 12 -21.12 -12.80 -17.76
C LEU A 12 -20.49 -12.38 -19.10
N THR A 13 -19.95 -11.16 -19.20
CA THR A 13 -19.40 -10.62 -20.43
C THR A 13 -17.89 -10.45 -20.39
N ALA A 14 -17.30 -10.16 -19.23
CA ALA A 14 -15.85 -10.08 -19.04
C ALA A 14 -15.49 -10.44 -17.58
N PRO A 15 -14.30 -11.02 -17.32
CA PRO A 15 -13.36 -11.54 -18.31
C PRO A 15 -13.88 -12.81 -19.01
N GLU A 16 -13.22 -13.18 -20.10
CA GLU A 16 -13.49 -14.47 -20.75
C GLU A 16 -13.15 -15.65 -19.81
N ASN A 17 -13.81 -16.78 -20.03
CA ASN A 17 -13.57 -17.97 -19.22
C ASN A 17 -12.13 -18.48 -19.42
N GLY A 18 -11.39 -18.72 -18.33
CA GLY A 18 -9.99 -19.14 -18.37
C GLY A 18 -8.98 -18.00 -18.60
N ALA A 19 -9.43 -16.73 -18.64
CA ALA A 19 -8.55 -15.58 -18.84
C ALA A 19 -7.51 -15.42 -17.74
N THR A 20 -6.40 -14.77 -18.07
CA THR A 20 -5.47 -14.20 -17.08
C THR A 20 -5.89 -12.77 -16.76
N TYR A 21 -5.99 -12.45 -15.48
CA TYR A 21 -6.42 -11.15 -14.97
C TYR A 21 -5.31 -10.50 -14.14
N ASP A 22 -4.99 -9.25 -14.45
CA ASP A 22 -4.08 -8.45 -13.64
C ASP A 22 -4.85 -7.71 -12.54
N THR A 23 -4.38 -7.87 -11.30
CA THR A 23 -4.99 -7.23 -10.13
C THR A 23 -4.67 -5.74 -10.02
N HIS A 24 -3.75 -5.23 -10.83
CA HIS A 24 -3.48 -3.81 -10.95
C HIS A 24 -4.37 -3.15 -12.00
N THR A 25 -4.63 -1.85 -11.82
CA THR A 25 -5.23 -1.07 -12.91
C THR A 25 -4.22 -0.82 -14.04
N PRO A 26 -4.67 -0.56 -15.27
CA PRO A 26 -3.77 -0.24 -16.39
C PRO A 26 -2.75 0.86 -16.07
N CYS A 27 -3.15 1.95 -15.39
CA CYS A 27 -2.23 3.02 -15.00
C CYS A 27 -1.20 2.57 -13.94
N VAL A 28 -1.58 1.71 -12.99
CA VAL A 28 -0.62 1.13 -12.03
C VAL A 28 0.36 0.23 -12.74
N ASN A 29 -0.08 -0.61 -13.67
CA ASN A 29 0.79 -1.46 -14.48
C ASN A 29 1.77 -0.66 -15.32
N GLU A 30 1.30 0.39 -15.99
CA GLU A 30 2.16 1.29 -16.75
C GLU A 30 3.23 1.92 -15.85
N PHE A 31 2.86 2.37 -14.66
CA PHE A 31 3.80 2.92 -13.69
C PHE A 31 4.87 1.90 -13.27
N LEU A 32 4.47 0.68 -12.94
CA LEU A 32 5.38 -0.36 -12.47
C LEU A 32 6.32 -0.85 -13.58
N SER A 33 5.88 -0.85 -14.84
CA SER A 33 6.67 -1.31 -15.99
C SER A 33 7.63 -0.27 -16.58
N HIS A 34 7.59 1.00 -16.11
CA HIS A 34 8.41 2.09 -16.64
C HIS A 34 9.28 2.74 -15.54
N PRO A 35 10.25 2.01 -14.96
CA PRO A 35 11.08 2.52 -13.88
C PRO A 35 12.00 3.68 -14.31
N ALA A 36 12.40 3.75 -15.58
CA ALA A 36 13.24 4.82 -16.10
C ALA A 36 12.50 6.16 -16.07
N GLU A 37 11.27 6.21 -16.58
CA GLU A 37 10.44 7.41 -16.67
C GLU A 37 10.09 7.98 -15.31
N ARG A 38 9.72 7.12 -14.35
CA ARG A 38 9.40 7.57 -12.98
C ARG A 38 10.62 7.99 -12.17
N SER A 39 11.82 7.64 -12.61
CA SER A 39 13.09 8.03 -11.97
C SER A 39 13.60 9.40 -12.42
N VAL A 40 13.02 9.99 -13.45
CA VAL A 40 13.42 11.31 -13.97
C VAL A 40 13.01 12.39 -12.96
N ARG A 41 14.03 13.01 -12.34
CA ARG A 41 13.83 14.13 -11.41
C ARG A 41 13.46 15.38 -12.20
N PRO A 42 12.34 16.07 -11.84
CA PRO A 42 12.05 17.37 -12.42
C PRO A 42 13.17 18.39 -12.15
N PRO A 43 13.43 19.34 -13.04
CA PRO A 43 14.36 20.42 -12.77
C PRO A 43 13.90 21.22 -11.55
N GLU A 44 14.87 21.69 -10.75
CA GLU A 44 14.53 22.58 -9.63
C GLU A 44 13.99 23.89 -10.16
N PRO A 45 12.79 24.33 -9.70
CA PRO A 45 12.29 25.63 -10.09
C PRO A 45 13.24 26.73 -9.55
N PRO A 46 13.34 27.89 -10.20
CA PRO A 46 14.10 29.02 -9.70
C PRO A 46 13.62 29.40 -8.30
N LEU A 47 14.48 30.00 -7.50
CA LEU A 47 14.09 30.51 -6.19
C LEU A 47 13.07 31.63 -6.38
N SER A 48 11.98 31.57 -5.64
CA SER A 48 11.05 32.69 -5.54
C SER A 48 11.70 33.90 -4.86
N ALA A 49 11.17 35.11 -5.07
CA ALA A 49 11.68 36.31 -4.43
C ALA A 49 11.71 36.22 -2.89
N ASP A 50 10.70 35.54 -2.31
CA ASP A 50 10.63 35.28 -0.87
C ASP A 50 11.70 34.29 -0.39
N GLU A 51 11.98 33.25 -1.18
CA GLU A 51 13.05 32.29 -0.86
C GLU A 51 14.42 32.96 -0.96
N ILE A 52 14.65 33.79 -1.96
CA ILE A 52 15.87 34.58 -2.10
C ILE A 52 16.07 35.47 -0.86
N ARG A 53 15.05 36.23 -0.46
CA ARG A 53 15.09 37.08 0.73
C ARG A 53 15.44 36.28 1.99
N ARG A 54 14.72 35.17 2.24
CA ARG A 54 14.98 34.30 3.41
C ARG A 54 16.38 33.69 3.38
N ARG A 55 16.87 33.31 2.21
CA ARG A 55 18.23 32.82 2.02
C ARG A 55 19.25 33.86 2.43
N ASP A 56 19.09 35.07 1.93
CA ASP A 56 20.05 36.15 2.15
C ASP A 56 20.05 36.60 3.62
N GLU A 57 18.88 36.73 4.24
CA GLU A 57 18.74 37.02 5.67
C GLU A 57 19.36 35.91 6.56
N GLN A 58 19.10 34.65 6.24
CA GLN A 58 19.61 33.51 7.02
C GLN A 58 21.14 33.36 6.85
N ASN A 59 21.66 33.55 5.64
CA ASN A 59 23.08 33.48 5.38
C ASN A 59 23.82 34.62 6.10
N LYS A 60 23.28 35.83 6.08
CA LYS A 60 23.83 36.98 6.84
C LYS A 60 23.91 36.66 8.34
N LYS A 61 22.83 36.12 8.93
CA LYS A 61 22.84 35.67 10.35
C LYS A 61 23.86 34.59 10.61
N HIS A 62 24.05 33.64 9.66
CA HIS A 62 25.08 32.62 9.79
C HIS A 62 26.49 33.20 9.75
N GLU A 63 26.76 34.13 8.84
CA GLU A 63 28.06 34.83 8.73
C GLU A 63 28.38 35.59 9.98
N GLU A 64 27.40 36.35 10.53
CA GLU A 64 27.53 37.09 11.81
C GLU A 64 27.82 36.13 12.96
N TRP A 65 27.18 34.95 13.00
CA TRP A 65 27.43 33.92 14.01
C TRP A 65 28.83 33.29 13.88
N VAL A 66 29.31 33.08 12.65
CA VAL A 66 30.68 32.59 12.39
C VAL A 66 31.67 33.64 12.83
N ALA A 67 31.49 34.92 12.46
CA ALA A 67 32.35 36.01 12.85
C ALA A 67 32.42 36.23 14.38
N ALA A 68 31.37 35.89 15.11
CA ALA A 68 31.30 35.91 16.58
C ALA A 68 31.95 34.65 17.24
N GLY A 69 32.69 33.84 16.51
CA GLY A 69 33.38 32.64 17.02
C GLY A 69 32.49 31.39 17.20
N SER A 70 31.36 31.35 16.51
CA SER A 70 30.45 30.21 16.48
C SER A 70 30.01 29.71 17.86
N PRO A 71 29.44 30.56 18.75
CA PRO A 71 29.03 30.14 20.08
C PRO A 71 28.03 28.97 20.02
N LYS A 72 28.28 27.94 20.85
CA LYS A 72 27.54 26.66 20.80
C LYS A 72 26.11 26.76 21.28
N ASP A 73 25.79 27.68 22.14
CA ASP A 73 24.48 27.94 22.75
C ASP A 73 23.46 28.55 21.76
N LYS A 74 23.92 29.15 20.64
CA LYS A 74 23.07 29.77 19.63
C LYS A 74 23.49 29.44 18.21
N ARG A 75 23.53 28.13 17.90
CA ARG A 75 23.94 27.68 16.56
C ARG A 75 23.00 28.24 15.47
N VAL A 76 23.53 29.04 14.58
CA VAL A 76 22.84 29.53 13.38
C VAL A 76 23.27 28.71 12.19
N LYS A 77 22.33 27.98 11.58
CA LYS A 77 22.61 27.20 10.37
C LYS A 77 22.62 28.09 9.14
N LYS A 78 23.50 27.77 8.18
CA LYS A 78 23.43 28.33 6.83
C LYS A 78 22.08 27.97 6.22
N TRP A 79 21.54 28.88 5.37
CA TRP A 79 20.30 28.60 4.69
C TRP A 79 20.44 27.39 3.77
N GLU A 80 19.54 26.47 3.91
CA GLU A 80 19.37 25.35 3.00
C GLU A 80 17.97 25.42 2.44
N ARG A 81 17.83 25.33 1.12
CA ARG A 81 16.52 25.27 0.52
C ARG A 81 15.78 24.04 1.06
N ARG A 82 14.72 24.30 1.82
CA ARG A 82 13.79 23.25 2.27
C ARG A 82 12.83 22.87 1.15
N TYR A 83 13.30 22.84 -0.07
CA TYR A 83 12.51 22.38 -1.18
C TYR A 83 12.37 20.86 -1.06
N ASN A 84 11.25 20.44 -0.50
CA ASN A 84 10.87 19.03 -0.50
C ASN A 84 10.34 18.75 -1.91
N PHE A 85 11.13 18.08 -2.74
CA PHE A 85 10.65 17.58 -4.01
C PHE A 85 9.56 16.55 -3.76
N TYR A 86 8.33 17.03 -3.80
CA TYR A 86 7.12 16.20 -3.80
C TYR A 86 6.39 16.35 -5.14
N GLU A 87 7.11 16.75 -6.18
CA GLU A 87 6.52 16.95 -7.48
C GLU A 87 6.66 15.67 -8.30
N ARG A 88 5.57 15.32 -8.97
CA ARG A 88 5.62 14.34 -10.03
C ARG A 88 6.35 14.97 -11.22
N ASN A 89 7.16 14.20 -11.93
CA ASN A 89 7.60 14.64 -13.25
C ASN A 89 6.40 14.63 -14.22
N GLU A 90 6.55 15.18 -15.41
CA GLU A 90 5.46 15.32 -16.38
C GLU A 90 4.77 13.98 -16.69
N TRP A 91 5.55 12.93 -16.86
CA TRP A 91 5.04 11.59 -17.12
C TRP A 91 4.22 11.04 -15.94
N THR A 92 4.75 11.09 -14.71
CA THR A 92 4.05 10.59 -13.53
C THR A 92 2.83 11.44 -13.18
N GLU A 93 2.83 12.74 -13.48
CA GLU A 93 1.67 13.61 -13.29
C GLU A 93 0.55 13.28 -14.30
N ALA A 94 0.91 13.06 -15.57
CA ALA A 94 -0.05 12.63 -16.58
C ALA A 94 -0.67 11.27 -16.24
N LEU A 95 0.15 10.33 -15.78
CA LEU A 95 -0.29 9.01 -15.35
C LEU A 95 -1.22 9.07 -14.12
N TYR A 96 -0.88 9.89 -13.14
CA TYR A 96 -1.73 10.12 -11.96
C TYR A 96 -3.11 10.67 -12.34
N LYS A 97 -3.18 11.67 -13.23
CA LYS A 97 -4.46 12.22 -13.71
C LYS A 97 -5.31 11.16 -14.40
N ARG A 98 -4.70 10.34 -15.27
CA ARG A 98 -5.40 9.23 -15.92
C ARG A 98 -5.90 8.20 -14.90
N SER A 99 -5.11 7.87 -13.88
CA SER A 99 -5.51 6.91 -12.86
C SER A 99 -6.72 7.38 -12.04
N CYS A 100 -6.89 8.68 -11.84
CA CYS A 100 -8.06 9.24 -11.18
C CYS A 100 -9.36 9.04 -12.01
N GLU A 101 -9.27 9.12 -13.33
CA GLU A 101 -10.41 8.84 -14.22
C GLU A 101 -10.66 7.33 -14.35
N GLU A 102 -9.61 6.56 -14.46
CA GLU A 102 -9.67 5.10 -14.52
C GLU A 102 -10.36 4.51 -13.28
N ALA A 103 -10.03 5.00 -12.08
CA ALA A 103 -10.65 4.54 -10.83
C ALA A 103 -12.18 4.68 -10.81
N LYS A 104 -12.74 5.63 -11.58
CA LYS A 104 -14.18 5.87 -11.69
C LYS A 104 -14.88 4.88 -12.64
N SER A 105 -14.21 4.42 -13.67
CA SER A 105 -14.83 3.71 -14.81
C SER A 105 -14.31 2.29 -15.05
N TYR A 106 -13.10 1.96 -14.62
CA TYR A 106 -12.50 0.65 -14.87
C TYR A 106 -13.22 -0.46 -14.10
N ARG A 107 -13.90 -1.33 -14.83
CA ARG A 107 -14.69 -2.47 -14.32
C ARG A 107 -14.36 -3.71 -15.15
N PRO A 108 -13.28 -4.44 -14.83
CA PRO A 108 -12.84 -5.61 -15.60
C PRO A 108 -13.80 -6.81 -15.51
N PHE A 109 -14.54 -6.94 -14.42
CA PHE A 109 -15.60 -7.95 -14.29
C PHE A 109 -16.92 -7.32 -14.71
N GLN A 110 -17.56 -7.86 -15.75
CA GLN A 110 -18.77 -7.30 -16.34
C GLN A 110 -19.80 -8.39 -16.65
N TRP A 111 -21.07 -8.00 -16.56
CA TRP A 111 -22.21 -8.85 -16.86
C TRP A 111 -23.40 -8.03 -17.38
N LYS A 112 -24.36 -8.72 -17.95
CA LYS A 112 -25.65 -8.17 -18.36
C LYS A 112 -26.77 -8.99 -17.74
N SER A 113 -27.87 -8.35 -17.35
CA SER A 113 -29.12 -8.99 -16.99
C SER A 113 -30.20 -8.58 -17.98
N ASP A 114 -31.13 -9.49 -18.30
CA ASP A 114 -32.31 -9.23 -19.13
C ASP A 114 -33.53 -8.81 -18.30
N PHE A 115 -33.32 -8.52 -17.02
CA PHE A 115 -34.28 -8.06 -16.04
C PHE A 115 -33.71 -6.92 -15.20
N LYS A 116 -34.58 -6.23 -14.43
CA LYS A 116 -34.16 -5.20 -13.49
C LYS A 116 -33.60 -5.86 -12.23
N ALA A 117 -32.27 -5.96 -12.18
CA ALA A 117 -31.55 -6.66 -11.12
C ALA A 117 -31.56 -5.87 -9.78
N LYS A 118 -32.00 -6.53 -8.71
CA LYS A 118 -31.93 -6.05 -7.32
C LYS A 118 -31.03 -6.98 -6.51
N ASP A 119 -30.57 -6.52 -5.33
CA ASP A 119 -29.71 -7.29 -4.42
C ASP A 119 -28.53 -7.95 -5.16
N VAL A 120 -27.88 -7.22 -6.04
CA VAL A 120 -26.79 -7.75 -6.86
C VAL A 120 -25.61 -8.13 -5.97
N THR A 121 -25.12 -9.36 -6.14
CA THR A 121 -23.91 -9.84 -5.47
C THR A 121 -22.95 -10.45 -6.48
N ILE A 122 -21.64 -10.22 -6.27
CA ILE A 122 -20.56 -10.93 -6.98
C ILE A 122 -19.83 -11.80 -5.98
N GLU A 123 -19.50 -13.01 -6.40
CA GLU A 123 -18.82 -14.00 -5.57
C GLU A 123 -17.54 -14.46 -6.26
N PHE A 124 -16.43 -14.55 -5.49
CA PHE A 124 -15.15 -15.10 -5.93
C PHE A 124 -14.73 -16.20 -4.98
N SER A 125 -14.25 -17.32 -5.51
CA SER A 125 -13.78 -18.44 -4.71
C SER A 125 -12.52 -19.06 -5.33
N GLU A 126 -11.61 -19.53 -4.47
CA GLU A 126 -10.44 -20.32 -4.88
C GLU A 126 -10.84 -21.78 -5.22
N THR A 127 -12.05 -22.18 -4.86
CA THR A 127 -12.58 -23.53 -5.13
C THR A 127 -13.90 -23.45 -5.91
N LYS A 128 -14.11 -24.42 -6.80
CA LYS A 128 -15.28 -24.46 -7.71
C LYS A 128 -16.62 -24.67 -6.97
N ASP A 129 -16.58 -25.23 -5.81
CA ASP A 129 -17.76 -25.46 -4.96
C ASP A 129 -18.16 -24.26 -4.11
N PHE A 130 -17.41 -23.16 -4.20
CA PHE A 130 -17.63 -21.95 -3.42
C PHE A 130 -17.71 -22.21 -1.90
N ALA A 131 -16.88 -23.11 -1.38
CA ALA A 131 -16.90 -23.49 0.05
C ALA A 131 -16.63 -22.27 0.98
N LYS A 132 -15.81 -21.32 0.57
CA LYS A 132 -15.49 -20.08 1.29
C LYS A 132 -15.39 -18.91 0.32
N PRO A 133 -16.51 -18.46 -0.26
CA PRO A 133 -16.47 -17.40 -1.24
C PRO A 133 -16.20 -16.04 -0.59
N ILE A 134 -15.53 -15.17 -1.33
CA ILE A 134 -15.55 -13.74 -1.10
C ILE A 134 -16.82 -13.20 -1.72
N VAL A 135 -17.74 -12.67 -0.90
CA VAL A 135 -19.04 -12.16 -1.34
C VAL A 135 -19.07 -10.65 -1.19
N GLU A 136 -19.40 -9.95 -2.27
CA GLU A 136 -19.57 -8.50 -2.25
C GLU A 136 -20.96 -8.11 -2.75
N LYS A 137 -21.67 -7.33 -1.93
CA LYS A 137 -22.95 -6.73 -2.31
C LYS A 137 -22.71 -5.47 -3.13
N LEU A 138 -23.42 -5.32 -4.20
CA LEU A 138 -23.32 -4.21 -5.15
C LEU A 138 -24.65 -3.43 -5.20
N PRO A 139 -24.64 -2.19 -5.68
CA PRO A 139 -25.85 -1.45 -5.93
C PRO A 139 -26.80 -2.18 -6.90
N ASP A 140 -28.10 -1.94 -6.76
CA ASP A 140 -29.10 -2.44 -7.70
C ASP A 140 -28.77 -1.99 -9.13
N GLY A 141 -28.92 -2.90 -10.07
CA GLY A 141 -28.60 -2.64 -11.47
C GLY A 141 -27.11 -2.56 -11.80
N ALA A 142 -26.22 -2.91 -10.86
CA ALA A 142 -24.79 -2.98 -11.15
C ALA A 142 -24.48 -3.96 -12.30
N THR A 143 -23.62 -3.58 -13.22
CA THR A 143 -23.21 -4.35 -14.40
C THR A 143 -21.71 -4.59 -14.48
N GLY A 144 -20.94 -4.19 -13.46
CA GLY A 144 -19.51 -4.43 -13.44
C GLY A 144 -18.85 -4.09 -12.10
N LYS A 145 -17.66 -4.66 -11.90
CA LYS A 145 -16.88 -4.51 -10.68
C LYS A 145 -15.39 -4.56 -10.94
N PHE A 146 -14.62 -3.83 -10.13
CA PHE A 146 -13.20 -4.03 -9.93
C PHE A 146 -12.97 -4.65 -8.53
N PRO A 147 -12.48 -5.89 -8.44
CA PRO A 147 -12.19 -6.55 -7.15
C PRO A 147 -10.79 -6.15 -6.64
N TRP A 148 -10.72 -5.42 -5.55
CA TRP A 148 -9.48 -4.93 -4.97
C TRP A 148 -8.77 -5.91 -4.01
N PHE A 149 -9.32 -7.08 -3.78
CA PHE A 149 -8.91 -7.98 -2.69
C PHE A 149 -8.39 -9.34 -3.16
N LEU A 150 -8.35 -9.59 -4.45
CA LEU A 150 -7.90 -10.89 -4.98
C LEU A 150 -6.40 -11.10 -4.73
N LYS A 151 -6.04 -12.33 -4.37
CA LYS A 151 -4.63 -12.75 -4.31
C LYS A 151 -4.04 -12.78 -5.71
N VAL A 152 -2.74 -12.53 -5.83
CA VAL A 152 -1.98 -12.66 -7.08
C VAL A 152 -1.53 -14.11 -7.29
N GLY A 153 -1.29 -14.53 -8.53
CA GLY A 153 -0.85 -15.89 -8.86
C GLY A 153 -1.85 -16.97 -8.44
N THR A 154 -3.15 -16.65 -8.40
CA THR A 154 -4.19 -17.51 -7.82
C THR A 154 -5.31 -17.75 -8.84
N LYS A 155 -5.77 -19.01 -8.93
CA LYS A 155 -6.95 -19.37 -9.73
C LYS A 155 -8.21 -19.09 -8.94
N TYR A 156 -9.18 -18.45 -9.59
CA TYR A 156 -10.49 -18.15 -9.03
C TYR A 156 -11.62 -18.64 -9.90
N PHE A 157 -12.75 -18.95 -9.25
CA PHE A 157 -14.07 -19.11 -9.83
C PHE A 157 -14.92 -17.93 -9.43
N TRP A 158 -15.82 -17.46 -10.30
CA TRP A 158 -16.69 -16.36 -9.99
C TRP A 158 -18.06 -16.47 -10.63
N CYS A 159 -19.05 -15.90 -9.98
CA CYS A 159 -20.41 -15.77 -10.49
C CYS A 159 -21.06 -14.51 -9.96
N VAL A 160 -22.20 -14.15 -10.54
CA VAL A 160 -23.06 -13.03 -10.13
C VAL A 160 -24.45 -13.57 -9.82
N SER A 161 -25.06 -13.07 -8.75
CA SER A 161 -26.46 -13.33 -8.46
C SER A 161 -27.22 -12.03 -8.23
N ALA A 162 -28.50 -12.03 -8.56
CA ALA A 162 -29.42 -10.92 -8.33
C ALA A 162 -30.83 -11.41 -8.13
N THR A 163 -31.72 -10.56 -7.64
CA THR A 163 -33.16 -10.81 -7.49
C THR A 163 -33.91 -10.14 -8.65
N ASP A 164 -34.77 -10.89 -9.35
CA ASP A 164 -35.63 -10.35 -10.42
C ASP A 164 -36.88 -9.63 -9.86
N GLU A 165 -37.72 -9.09 -10.75
CA GLU A 165 -38.92 -8.35 -10.37
C GLU A 165 -39.98 -9.22 -9.67
N SER A 166 -39.92 -10.54 -9.81
CA SER A 166 -40.80 -11.49 -9.11
C SER A 166 -40.29 -11.84 -7.69
N GLY A 167 -39.11 -11.37 -7.32
CA GLY A 167 -38.43 -11.73 -6.06
C GLY A 167 -37.65 -13.04 -6.13
N LYS A 168 -37.47 -13.61 -7.33
CA LYS A 168 -36.70 -14.84 -7.52
C LYS A 168 -35.21 -14.54 -7.65
N LYS A 169 -34.38 -15.30 -6.94
CA LYS A 169 -32.92 -15.25 -7.10
C LYS A 169 -32.50 -15.93 -8.43
N VAL A 170 -31.75 -15.17 -9.23
CA VAL A 170 -31.14 -15.62 -10.48
C VAL A 170 -29.62 -15.63 -10.28
N VAL A 171 -28.95 -16.69 -10.73
CA VAL A 171 -27.50 -16.87 -10.65
C VAL A 171 -26.95 -17.10 -12.04
N SER A 172 -25.84 -16.45 -12.37
CA SER A 172 -25.13 -16.66 -13.65
C SER A 172 -24.45 -18.02 -13.71
N ASP A 173 -23.96 -18.37 -14.89
CA ASP A 173 -22.93 -19.42 -15.01
C ASP A 173 -21.69 -19.06 -14.19
N VAL A 174 -20.90 -20.09 -13.85
CA VAL A 174 -19.61 -19.93 -13.18
C VAL A 174 -18.52 -19.82 -14.24
N ARG A 175 -17.68 -18.79 -14.14
CA ARG A 175 -16.45 -18.65 -14.93
C ARG A 175 -15.23 -18.81 -14.04
N GLU A 176 -14.11 -19.14 -14.65
CA GLU A 176 -12.81 -19.18 -14.00
C GLU A 176 -11.83 -18.18 -14.64
N PHE A 177 -10.84 -17.76 -13.86
CA PHE A 177 -9.71 -16.94 -14.30
C PHE A 177 -8.50 -17.18 -13.39
N THR A 178 -7.33 -16.74 -13.81
CA THR A 178 -6.11 -16.77 -12.97
C THR A 178 -5.55 -15.36 -12.88
N THR A 179 -5.18 -14.93 -11.67
CA THR A 179 -4.54 -13.64 -11.47
C THR A 179 -3.05 -13.71 -11.82
N VAL A 180 -2.51 -12.62 -12.37
CA VAL A 180 -1.06 -12.49 -12.60
C VAL A 180 -0.32 -12.57 -11.26
N ASP A 181 0.80 -13.30 -11.24
CA ASP A 181 1.67 -13.40 -10.06
C ASP A 181 2.61 -12.20 -10.02
N SER A 182 2.18 -11.13 -9.41
CA SER A 182 2.84 -9.84 -9.36
C SER A 182 3.05 -9.32 -7.93
N HIS A 183 3.93 -8.35 -7.77
CA HIS A 183 4.17 -7.62 -6.53
C HIS A 183 4.34 -6.12 -6.85
N PRO A 184 3.81 -5.24 -6.01
CA PRO A 184 3.02 -5.47 -4.79
C PRO A 184 1.55 -5.81 -5.10
N ARG A 185 0.91 -6.60 -4.22
CA ARG A 185 -0.53 -6.84 -4.30
C ARG A 185 -1.29 -5.68 -3.70
N MET A 186 -1.93 -4.88 -4.56
CA MET A 186 -2.77 -3.77 -4.12
C MET A 186 -4.08 -4.27 -3.49
N ILE A 187 -4.54 -3.56 -2.46
CA ILE A 187 -5.78 -3.85 -1.75
C ILE A 187 -6.56 -2.55 -1.57
N GLY A 188 -7.81 -2.55 -1.99
CA GLY A 188 -8.63 -1.35 -2.02
C GLY A 188 -8.20 -0.37 -3.12
N THR A 189 -8.78 0.82 -3.13
CA THR A 189 -8.43 1.84 -4.11
C THR A 189 -6.99 2.32 -3.92
N PRO A 190 -6.28 2.73 -4.98
CA PRO A 190 -4.92 3.29 -4.87
C PRO A 190 -4.82 4.43 -3.85
N SER A 191 -5.90 5.19 -3.65
CA SER A 191 -5.96 6.30 -2.68
C SER A 191 -5.80 5.87 -1.23
N LEU A 192 -6.07 4.60 -0.89
CA LEU A 192 -5.89 4.05 0.46
C LEU A 192 -4.45 3.65 0.75
N ASN A 193 -3.63 3.54 -0.26
CA ASN A 193 -2.25 3.11 -0.11
C ASN A 193 -2.11 1.76 0.64
N CYS A 194 -3.16 0.93 0.57
CA CYS A 194 -3.22 -0.35 1.25
C CYS A 194 -2.75 -1.48 0.34
N ARG A 195 -1.85 -2.34 0.84
CA ARG A 195 -1.31 -3.47 0.10
C ARG A 195 -0.76 -4.57 0.99
N ASP A 196 -0.70 -5.75 0.42
CA ASP A 196 -0.09 -6.94 1.00
C ASP A 196 1.42 -6.92 0.72
N MET A 197 2.25 -7.19 1.71
CA MET A 197 3.70 -7.36 1.55
C MET A 197 4.06 -8.71 0.90
N GLY A 198 3.08 -9.62 0.79
CA GLY A 198 3.19 -10.87 0.06
C GLY A 198 2.86 -10.73 -1.43
N GLY A 199 2.89 -11.87 -2.11
CA GLY A 199 2.67 -11.99 -3.56
C GLY A 199 3.95 -11.91 -4.39
N GLY A 200 3.93 -12.51 -5.56
CA GLY A 200 5.07 -12.59 -6.46
C GLY A 200 6.25 -13.39 -5.89
N LYS A 201 7.26 -13.54 -6.72
CA LYS A 201 8.55 -14.16 -6.33
C LYS A 201 9.56 -13.10 -5.96
N ASN A 202 10.43 -13.41 -5.01
CA ASN A 202 11.57 -12.58 -4.66
C ASN A 202 12.73 -12.79 -5.65
N ALA A 203 13.90 -12.17 -5.41
CA ALA A 203 15.08 -12.28 -6.27
C ALA A 203 15.66 -13.71 -6.34
N ASP A 204 15.37 -14.53 -5.34
CA ASP A 204 15.83 -15.92 -5.25
C ASP A 204 14.81 -16.90 -5.88
N GLY A 205 13.75 -16.39 -6.51
CA GLY A 205 12.69 -17.18 -7.13
C GLY A 205 11.68 -17.77 -6.14
N VAL A 206 11.79 -17.44 -4.85
CA VAL A 206 10.92 -17.95 -3.79
C VAL A 206 9.66 -17.09 -3.70
N LYS A 207 8.49 -17.74 -3.62
CA LYS A 207 7.23 -17.02 -3.43
C LYS A 207 7.15 -16.42 -2.03
N VAL A 208 6.64 -15.19 -1.93
CA VAL A 208 6.34 -14.54 -0.66
C VAL A 208 4.85 -14.75 -0.35
N ARG A 209 4.56 -15.38 0.80
CA ARG A 209 3.20 -15.72 1.20
C ARG A 209 2.33 -14.49 1.36
N GLN A 210 1.13 -14.55 0.84
CA GLN A 210 0.13 -13.50 0.88
C GLN A 210 -0.78 -13.63 2.10
N GLY A 211 -1.38 -12.52 2.52
CA GLY A 211 -2.37 -12.52 3.59
C GLY A 211 -1.77 -12.52 5.00
N LEU A 212 -0.48 -12.22 5.14
CA LEU A 212 0.23 -12.28 6.42
C LEU A 212 0.66 -10.93 6.96
N ILE A 213 1.18 -10.06 6.12
CA ILE A 213 1.53 -8.69 6.49
C ILE A 213 0.95 -7.73 5.48
N PHE A 214 0.20 -6.77 5.98
CA PHE A 214 -0.39 -5.70 5.20
C PHE A 214 0.15 -4.35 5.66
N ARG A 215 0.22 -3.39 4.73
CA ARG A 215 0.58 -2.01 5.04
C ARG A 215 -0.40 -1.03 4.41
N GLY A 216 -0.53 0.16 5.02
CA GLY A 216 -1.40 1.18 4.45
C GLY A 216 -1.44 2.46 5.27
N GLN A 217 -2.44 3.28 4.98
CA GLN A 217 -2.81 4.41 5.83
C GLN A 217 -3.54 3.92 7.09
N LYS A 218 -3.80 4.84 8.03
CA LYS A 218 -4.67 4.53 9.18
C LYS A 218 -6.02 3.97 8.70
N ALA A 219 -6.46 2.89 9.31
CA ALA A 219 -7.63 2.14 8.86
C ALA A 219 -8.95 2.94 8.88
N HIS A 220 -9.06 3.94 9.75
CA HIS A 220 -10.21 4.86 9.84
C HIS A 220 -10.08 6.10 8.94
N GLY A 221 -9.37 5.99 7.84
CA GLY A 221 -9.17 7.09 6.90
C GLY A 221 -10.35 7.23 5.93
N ARG A 222 -10.06 6.95 4.67
CA ARG A 222 -11.03 6.97 3.57
C ARG A 222 -11.63 5.58 3.36
N SER A 223 -12.86 5.55 2.85
CA SER A 223 -13.52 4.31 2.46
C SER A 223 -12.71 3.52 1.43
N LEU A 224 -12.80 2.20 1.51
CA LEU A 224 -12.20 1.25 0.58
C LEU A 224 -12.83 1.33 -0.83
N PHE A 225 -14.07 1.78 -0.89
CA PHE A 225 -14.88 1.78 -2.11
C PHE A 225 -15.05 3.18 -2.71
N ASP A 226 -15.10 4.20 -1.86
CA ASP A 226 -15.27 5.59 -2.25
C ASP A 226 -14.30 6.50 -1.49
N ALA A 227 -13.25 6.96 -2.15
CA ALA A 227 -12.23 7.82 -1.55
C ALA A 227 -12.76 9.19 -1.07
N SER A 228 -13.96 9.61 -1.45
CA SER A 228 -14.61 10.81 -0.96
C SER A 228 -15.28 10.62 0.40
N GLN A 229 -15.54 9.39 0.79
CA GLN A 229 -16.21 9.00 2.03
C GLN A 229 -15.22 8.55 3.09
N LYS A 230 -15.67 8.50 4.34
CA LYS A 230 -14.94 7.87 5.44
C LYS A 230 -15.31 6.39 5.53
N THR A 231 -14.35 5.57 5.98
CA THR A 231 -14.60 4.16 6.31
C THR A 231 -15.69 4.06 7.38
N THR A 232 -16.76 3.34 7.09
CA THR A 232 -17.78 3.01 8.10
C THR A 232 -17.30 1.88 9.01
N LEU A 233 -17.96 1.71 10.16
CA LEU A 233 -17.62 0.64 11.10
C LEU A 233 -17.88 -0.75 10.48
N ASP A 234 -18.97 -0.90 9.73
CA ASP A 234 -19.32 -2.15 9.05
C ASP A 234 -18.32 -2.48 7.94
N GLU A 235 -17.93 -1.48 7.14
CA GLU A 235 -16.87 -1.63 6.12
C GLU A 235 -15.54 -2.03 6.77
N PHE A 236 -15.18 -1.40 7.90
CA PHE A 236 -13.99 -1.74 8.67
C PHE A 236 -14.02 -3.19 9.15
N LYS A 237 -15.10 -3.59 9.80
CA LYS A 237 -15.30 -4.95 10.32
C LYS A 237 -15.26 -5.98 9.20
N TRP A 238 -15.99 -5.74 8.15
CA TRP A 238 -16.04 -6.63 7.00
C TRP A 238 -14.67 -6.82 6.39
N PHE A 239 -13.93 -5.74 6.16
CA PHE A 239 -12.69 -5.78 5.41
C PHE A 239 -11.48 -6.17 6.27
N TYR A 240 -11.14 -5.36 7.26
CA TYR A 240 -9.90 -5.60 8.01
C TYR A 240 -9.98 -6.85 8.89
N VAL A 241 -11.13 -7.09 9.51
CA VAL A 241 -11.31 -8.20 10.43
C VAL A 241 -11.80 -9.46 9.70
N GLY A 242 -12.82 -9.31 8.85
CA GLY A 242 -13.43 -10.44 8.14
C GLY A 242 -12.58 -10.94 6.97
N MET A 243 -12.22 -10.03 6.05
CA MET A 243 -11.50 -10.38 4.82
C MET A 243 -10.00 -10.57 5.02
N LEU A 244 -9.33 -9.63 5.69
CA LEU A 244 -7.89 -9.70 5.91
C LEU A 244 -7.52 -10.48 7.16
N GLY A 245 -8.46 -10.69 8.08
CA GLY A 245 -8.25 -11.45 9.32
C GLY A 245 -7.23 -10.84 10.26
N ILE A 246 -7.09 -9.50 10.25
CA ILE A 246 -6.06 -8.79 11.03
C ILE A 246 -6.16 -9.17 12.51
N LYS A 247 -5.04 -9.58 13.09
CA LYS A 247 -4.90 -9.85 14.52
C LYS A 247 -4.11 -8.78 15.25
N THR A 248 -3.16 -8.15 14.56
CA THR A 248 -2.29 -7.14 15.16
C THR A 248 -2.32 -5.88 14.32
N ASP A 249 -2.67 -4.78 14.96
CA ASP A 249 -2.53 -3.41 14.47
C ASP A 249 -1.20 -2.84 14.97
N LEU A 250 -0.26 -2.60 14.08
CA LEU A 250 1.06 -2.05 14.40
C LEU A 250 1.11 -0.58 14.00
N ASP A 251 0.87 0.29 14.97
CA ASP A 251 0.76 1.74 14.78
C ASP A 251 2.12 2.45 14.93
N LEU A 252 2.56 3.08 13.83
CA LEU A 252 3.83 3.82 13.75
C LEU A 252 3.66 5.33 13.94
N ARG A 253 2.46 5.81 14.27
CA ARG A 253 2.15 7.25 14.40
C ARG A 253 2.74 7.83 15.68
N GLY A 254 2.96 9.16 15.68
CA GLY A 254 3.30 9.90 16.89
C GLY A 254 2.11 9.96 17.87
N LYS A 255 2.38 10.20 19.15
CA LYS A 255 1.37 10.26 20.20
C LYS A 255 0.25 11.25 19.90
N ASP A 256 0.61 12.46 19.43
CA ASP A 256 -0.38 13.51 19.11
C ASP A 256 -1.28 13.11 17.91
N GLU A 257 -0.76 12.30 17.00
CA GLU A 257 -1.52 11.83 15.85
C GLU A 257 -2.46 10.66 16.19
N SER A 258 -2.05 9.77 17.11
CA SER A 258 -2.89 8.66 17.59
C SER A 258 -4.02 9.19 18.48
N ASP A 259 -3.71 10.05 19.45
CA ASP A 259 -4.71 10.68 20.34
C ASP A 259 -5.75 11.50 19.56
N SER A 260 -5.33 12.21 18.49
CA SER A 260 -6.25 12.96 17.63
C SER A 260 -7.16 12.04 16.81
N ALA A 261 -6.68 10.86 16.42
CA ALA A 261 -7.48 9.89 15.69
C ALA A 261 -8.57 9.27 16.58
N GLU A 262 -8.27 8.94 17.83
CA GLU A 262 -9.25 8.45 18.81
C GLU A 262 -10.30 9.52 19.13
N LYS A 263 -9.88 10.77 19.38
CA LYS A 263 -10.78 11.88 19.66
C LYS A 263 -11.62 12.31 18.45
N GLN A 264 -11.06 12.24 17.25
CA GLN A 264 -11.72 12.75 16.05
C GLN A 264 -12.79 11.82 15.49
N TYR A 265 -12.73 10.50 15.78
CA TYR A 265 -13.57 9.53 15.11
C TYR A 265 -14.53 8.77 15.99
N ASN A 266 -14.45 8.87 17.33
CA ASN A 266 -15.16 7.92 18.22
C ASN A 266 -15.02 6.47 17.73
N CYS A 267 -14.00 6.17 16.98
CA CYS A 267 -13.82 4.90 16.30
C CYS A 267 -13.03 4.02 17.20
N LEU A 268 -13.69 3.11 17.71
CA LEU A 268 -13.24 1.85 18.22
C LEU A 268 -12.22 1.31 17.20
N GLY A 269 -10.94 1.37 17.50
CA GLY A 269 -9.89 0.85 16.66
C GLY A 269 -9.97 -0.67 16.49
N PHE A 270 -8.92 -1.27 15.98
CA PHE A 270 -8.80 -2.73 15.87
C PHE A 270 -9.07 -3.46 17.19
N GLU A 271 -8.73 -2.84 18.34
CA GLU A 271 -8.98 -3.36 19.69
C GLU A 271 -10.45 -3.67 19.95
N HIS A 272 -11.38 -2.84 19.43
CA HIS A 272 -12.82 -3.09 19.56
C HIS A 272 -13.26 -4.44 18.96
N PHE A 273 -12.52 -4.94 17.98
CA PHE A 273 -12.78 -6.22 17.35
C PHE A 273 -11.87 -7.34 17.87
N GLY A 274 -11.19 -7.13 19.00
CA GLY A 274 -10.32 -8.12 19.61
C GLY A 274 -8.94 -8.25 18.97
N CYS A 275 -8.54 -7.30 18.13
CA CYS A 275 -7.19 -7.26 17.59
C CYS A 275 -6.22 -6.62 18.61
N GLN A 276 -5.01 -7.13 18.67
CA GLN A 276 -3.96 -6.53 19.49
C GLN A 276 -3.52 -5.20 18.87
N HIS A 277 -3.48 -4.13 19.66
CA HIS A 277 -2.86 -2.87 19.29
C HIS A 277 -1.44 -2.78 19.82
N VAL A 278 -0.46 -2.57 18.92
CA VAL A 278 0.95 -2.45 19.24
C VAL A 278 1.45 -1.10 18.76
N TYR A 279 1.89 -0.27 19.69
CA TYR A 279 2.26 1.12 19.44
C TYR A 279 3.77 1.32 19.45
N HIS A 280 4.36 1.56 18.29
CA HIS A 280 5.79 1.85 18.13
C HIS A 280 6.01 3.09 17.25
N PRO A 281 5.93 4.30 17.81
CA PRO A 281 6.11 5.53 17.06
C PRO A 281 7.55 5.68 16.57
N ILE A 282 7.71 5.90 15.26
CA ILE A 282 9.01 6.19 14.64
C ILE A 282 9.01 7.52 13.92
N PHE A 283 10.21 8.07 13.73
CA PHE A 283 10.43 9.20 12.84
C PHE A 283 10.83 8.68 11.45
N PRO A 284 10.16 9.08 10.35
CA PRO A 284 10.41 8.52 9.04
C PRO A 284 11.79 8.91 8.49
N TYR A 285 12.38 8.05 7.67
CA TYR A 285 13.62 8.28 6.90
C TYR A 285 14.93 8.44 7.68
N HIS A 286 14.90 8.62 8.98
CA HIS A 286 16.09 8.84 9.82
C HIS A 286 16.57 7.54 10.46
N ILE A 287 16.80 6.50 9.65
CA ILE A 287 17.15 5.16 10.15
C ILE A 287 18.53 5.11 10.84
N GLY A 288 19.39 6.10 10.63
CA GLY A 288 20.69 6.22 11.28
C GLY A 288 20.67 6.71 12.73
N LEU A 289 19.52 7.28 13.20
CA LEU A 289 19.43 7.82 14.56
C LEU A 289 19.32 6.71 15.61
N PRO A 290 20.04 6.80 16.75
CA PRO A 290 20.09 5.72 17.75
C PRO A 290 18.72 5.32 18.30
N ASP A 291 17.87 6.28 18.65
CA ASP A 291 16.52 6.04 19.16
C ASP A 291 15.60 5.40 18.13
N ILE A 292 15.77 5.73 16.86
CA ILE A 292 15.02 5.13 15.74
C ILE A 292 15.48 3.70 15.49
N LYS A 293 16.78 3.41 15.57
CA LYS A 293 17.35 2.07 15.47
C LYS A 293 16.71 1.11 16.48
N VAL A 294 16.62 1.52 17.75
CA VAL A 294 15.99 0.71 18.80
C VAL A 294 14.53 0.42 18.47
N LYS A 295 13.76 1.43 18.08
CA LYS A 295 12.35 1.26 17.73
C LYS A 295 12.11 0.38 16.51
N ILE A 296 12.97 0.48 15.48
CA ILE A 296 12.88 -0.41 14.31
C ILE A 296 13.15 -1.86 14.74
N ALA A 297 14.13 -2.12 15.59
CA ALA A 297 14.38 -3.46 16.09
C ALA A 297 13.17 -4.01 16.86
N GLU A 298 12.53 -3.21 17.71
CA GLU A 298 11.30 -3.59 18.42
C GLU A 298 10.15 -3.93 17.45
N ILE A 299 9.95 -3.12 16.39
CA ILE A 299 8.95 -3.37 15.34
C ILE A 299 9.19 -4.73 14.67
N PHE A 300 10.43 -5.02 14.29
CA PHE A 300 10.75 -6.31 13.66
C PHE A 300 10.57 -7.48 14.63
N ARG A 301 10.83 -7.31 15.94
CA ARG A 301 10.54 -8.32 16.96
C ARG A 301 9.04 -8.63 17.11
N VAL A 302 8.16 -7.67 16.86
CA VAL A 302 6.71 -7.96 16.74
C VAL A 302 6.44 -8.94 15.60
N MET A 303 7.16 -8.80 14.48
CA MET A 303 7.01 -9.64 13.31
C MET A 303 7.65 -11.04 13.45
N THR A 304 8.47 -11.32 14.45
CA THR A 304 9.03 -12.66 14.69
C THR A 304 8.00 -13.64 15.26
N LYS A 305 6.90 -13.15 15.82
CA LYS A 305 5.90 -13.93 16.54
C LYS A 305 4.75 -14.35 15.63
N LYS A 306 4.64 -15.64 15.35
CA LYS A 306 3.61 -16.19 14.44
C LYS A 306 2.17 -15.91 14.90
N GLU A 307 1.93 -15.83 16.20
CA GLU A 307 0.64 -15.51 16.80
C GLU A 307 0.13 -14.11 16.47
N ASN A 308 1.02 -13.18 16.12
CA ASN A 308 0.66 -11.81 15.77
C ASN A 308 0.05 -11.69 14.36
N TYR A 309 0.22 -12.70 13.52
CA TYR A 309 -0.24 -12.64 12.12
C TYR A 309 -1.71 -13.00 11.95
N PRO A 310 -2.42 -12.37 11.01
CA PRO A 310 -1.99 -11.30 10.10
C PRO A 310 -1.77 -9.94 10.80
N ILE A 311 -0.71 -9.24 10.36
CA ILE A 311 -0.33 -7.90 10.88
C ILE A 311 -0.75 -6.82 9.87
N TYR A 312 -1.32 -5.72 10.36
CA TYR A 312 -1.49 -4.48 9.60
C TYR A 312 -0.62 -3.39 10.20
N PHE A 313 0.44 -2.96 9.49
CA PHE A 313 1.26 -1.86 9.96
C PHE A 313 0.99 -0.58 9.19
N HIS A 314 0.88 0.53 9.90
CA HIS A 314 0.45 1.79 9.31
C HIS A 314 1.01 3.02 10.01
N CYS A 315 0.93 4.16 9.30
CA CYS A 315 1.02 5.48 9.90
C CYS A 315 -0.20 6.31 9.50
N ALA A 316 -0.13 7.63 9.46
CA ALA A 316 -1.27 8.46 9.08
C ALA A 316 -1.70 8.25 7.62
N VAL A 317 -0.76 8.27 6.67
CA VAL A 317 -1.01 8.14 5.22
C VAL A 317 -0.38 6.90 4.58
N GLY A 318 0.29 6.05 5.36
CA GLY A 318 0.91 4.81 4.89
C GLY A 318 2.13 4.98 3.97
N SER A 319 2.67 6.20 3.86
CA SER A 319 3.74 6.49 2.91
C SER A 319 5.13 6.57 3.56
N ASP A 320 5.29 7.40 4.60
CA ASP A 320 6.61 7.76 5.12
C ASP A 320 7.15 6.74 6.15
N ARG A 321 6.61 6.70 7.36
CA ARG A 321 6.99 5.73 8.42
C ARG A 321 6.75 4.30 7.98
N THR A 322 5.57 4.06 7.43
CA THR A 322 5.19 2.78 6.82
C THR A 322 6.10 2.43 5.64
N GLY A 323 6.48 3.42 4.81
CA GLY A 323 7.43 3.24 3.72
C GLY A 323 8.81 2.82 4.22
N THR A 324 9.31 3.42 5.30
CA THR A 324 10.60 3.07 5.92
C THR A 324 10.63 1.60 6.37
N ILE A 325 9.60 1.16 7.09
CA ILE A 325 9.50 -0.24 7.52
C ILE A 325 9.31 -1.20 6.34
N GLY A 326 8.49 -0.79 5.33
CA GLY A 326 8.26 -1.60 4.13
C GLY A 326 9.54 -1.88 3.34
N VAL A 327 10.39 -0.87 3.13
CA VAL A 327 11.68 -1.04 2.44
C VAL A 327 12.60 -2.03 3.17
N LEU A 328 12.68 -1.94 4.49
CA LEU A 328 13.50 -2.85 5.29
C LEU A 328 12.94 -4.29 5.27
N LEU A 329 11.61 -4.43 5.33
CA LEU A 329 10.95 -5.73 5.24
C LEU A 329 11.12 -6.36 3.86
N ASP A 330 10.92 -5.60 2.78
CA ASP A 330 11.15 -6.09 1.42
C ASP A 330 12.60 -6.52 1.21
N GLY A 331 13.56 -5.76 1.76
CA GLY A 331 14.96 -6.16 1.76
C GLY A 331 15.20 -7.48 2.50
N LEU A 332 14.60 -7.66 3.68
CA LEU A 332 14.67 -8.91 4.46
C LEU A 332 14.06 -10.11 3.70
N LEU A 333 12.99 -9.88 2.95
CA LEU A 333 12.31 -10.90 2.13
C LEU A 333 13.00 -11.15 0.78
N SER A 334 14.20 -10.61 0.59
CA SER A 334 14.99 -10.73 -0.65
C SER A 334 14.30 -10.20 -1.91
N ARG A 335 13.49 -9.17 -1.81
CA ARG A 335 12.94 -8.49 -2.99
C ARG A 335 14.07 -7.86 -3.81
N THR A 336 13.92 -7.81 -5.13
CA THR A 336 14.87 -7.06 -5.98
C THR A 336 14.80 -5.57 -5.65
N ASP A 337 15.86 -4.82 -5.94
CA ASP A 337 15.88 -3.37 -5.71
C ASP A 337 14.70 -2.67 -6.43
N GLU A 338 14.36 -3.15 -7.65
CA GLU A 338 13.21 -2.60 -8.38
C GLU A 338 11.87 -2.96 -7.73
N GLN A 339 11.69 -4.14 -7.17
CA GLN A 339 10.50 -4.49 -6.40
C GLN A 339 10.35 -3.63 -5.14
N ILE A 340 11.47 -3.32 -4.46
CA ILE A 340 11.51 -2.42 -3.31
C ILE A 340 11.07 -1.00 -3.72
N TYR A 341 11.59 -0.50 -4.84
CA TYR A 341 11.16 0.80 -5.37
C TYR A 341 9.69 0.78 -5.81
N ASN A 342 9.25 -0.30 -6.45
CA ASN A 342 7.86 -0.46 -6.88
C ASN A 342 6.89 -0.31 -5.70
N ASP A 343 7.14 -1.02 -4.60
CA ASP A 343 6.32 -0.88 -3.39
C ASP A 343 6.44 0.52 -2.79
N TYR A 344 7.65 1.05 -2.66
CA TYR A 344 7.86 2.35 -2.03
C TYR A 344 7.20 3.51 -2.77
N GLU A 345 7.18 3.50 -4.12
CA GLU A 345 6.73 4.60 -4.96
C GLU A 345 5.22 4.63 -5.25
N LEU A 346 4.49 3.53 -5.00
CA LEU A 346 3.04 3.44 -5.20
C LEU A 346 2.20 4.52 -4.51
N PRO A 347 2.59 5.10 -3.33
CA PRO A 347 1.88 6.23 -2.76
C PRO A 347 1.74 7.45 -3.68
N THR A 348 2.46 7.48 -4.80
CA THR A 348 2.31 8.50 -5.86
C THR A 348 0.87 8.56 -6.38
N PHE A 349 0.10 7.47 -6.31
CA PHE A 349 -1.32 7.42 -6.67
C PHE A 349 -2.28 7.80 -5.53
N ASN A 350 -1.78 8.07 -4.32
CA ASN A 350 -2.63 8.35 -3.14
C ASN A 350 -3.22 9.78 -3.11
N GLY A 351 -3.13 10.57 -4.16
CA GLY A 351 -3.64 11.93 -4.20
C GLY A 351 -2.88 12.95 -3.35
N ASN A 352 -2.12 12.49 -2.35
CA ASN A 352 -1.21 13.29 -1.55
C ASN A 352 0.13 13.46 -2.29
N LEU A 353 1.13 13.93 -1.57
CA LEU A 353 2.46 14.17 -2.15
C LEU A 353 3.07 12.89 -2.73
N PRO A 354 3.63 12.90 -3.93
CA PRO A 354 4.30 11.74 -4.54
C PRO A 354 5.48 11.27 -3.68
N ARG A 355 5.80 9.99 -3.74
CA ARG A 355 6.89 9.35 -2.99
C ARG A 355 7.86 8.65 -3.93
N LEU A 356 8.35 9.39 -4.93
CA LEU A 356 9.34 8.86 -5.88
C LEU A 356 10.73 8.81 -5.23
N ARG A 357 11.58 7.88 -5.69
CA ARG A 357 12.92 7.62 -5.13
C ARG A 357 13.85 8.85 -5.13
N TYR A 358 13.64 9.78 -6.04
CA TYR A 358 14.39 11.03 -6.10
C TYR A 358 13.92 12.09 -5.11
N CYS A 359 12.77 11.90 -4.43
CA CYS A 359 12.31 12.84 -3.42
C CYS A 359 13.33 12.93 -2.27
N ARG A 360 13.64 14.15 -1.82
CA ARG A 360 14.71 14.41 -0.83
C ARG A 360 14.64 13.53 0.41
N LYS A 361 13.44 13.29 0.94
CA LYS A 361 13.27 12.46 2.14
C LYS A 361 13.55 10.98 1.85
N ALA A 362 13.06 10.48 0.73
CA ALA A 362 13.35 9.12 0.29
C ALA A 362 14.84 8.95 -0.01
N ALA A 363 15.46 9.94 -0.68
CA ALA A 363 16.90 9.93 -0.97
C ALA A 363 17.76 9.82 0.30
N GLY A 364 17.34 10.39 1.44
CA GLY A 364 18.02 10.21 2.73
C GLY A 364 18.06 8.76 3.18
N MET A 365 16.91 8.08 3.20
CA MET A 365 16.80 6.67 3.58
C MET A 365 17.50 5.75 2.57
N PHE A 366 17.24 5.92 1.28
CA PHE A 366 17.89 5.13 0.24
C PHE A 366 19.40 5.41 0.18
N GLY A 367 19.86 6.64 0.51
CA GLY A 367 21.28 6.93 0.64
C GLY A 367 22.00 6.10 1.71
N GLU A 368 21.30 5.71 2.77
CA GLU A 368 21.82 4.76 3.77
C GLU A 368 21.85 3.31 3.27
N LEU A 369 20.99 2.94 2.32
CA LEU A 369 20.81 1.57 1.84
C LEU A 369 21.33 1.33 0.40
N ASP A 370 21.36 2.34 -0.45
CA ASP A 370 21.84 2.22 -1.84
C ASP A 370 23.32 1.80 -1.87
N PRO A 371 23.70 0.75 -2.60
CA PRO A 371 25.05 0.25 -2.64
C PRO A 371 26.09 1.29 -3.10
N LYS A 372 25.68 2.32 -3.86
CA LYS A 372 26.59 3.39 -4.34
C LYS A 372 26.92 4.42 -3.26
N THR A 373 26.08 4.57 -2.25
CA THR A 373 26.20 5.64 -1.23
C THR A 373 26.29 5.10 0.19
N SER A 374 25.82 3.88 0.42
CA SER A 374 25.81 3.21 1.72
C SER A 374 27.21 2.83 2.19
N LYS A 375 27.47 3.01 3.49
CA LYS A 375 28.69 2.54 4.14
C LYS A 375 28.64 1.07 4.56
N MET A 376 27.53 0.39 4.32
CA MET A 376 27.30 -1.00 4.76
C MET A 376 28.00 -2.03 3.86
N GLY A 377 28.42 -1.63 2.63
CA GLY A 377 29.19 -2.47 1.71
C GLY A 377 28.41 -3.68 1.15
N GLY A 378 27.09 -3.60 1.05
CA GLY A 378 26.28 -4.57 0.33
C GLY A 378 26.20 -4.24 -1.16
N ALA A 379 25.98 -5.23 -2.01
CA ALA A 379 25.86 -5.07 -3.46
C ALA A 379 24.47 -4.62 -3.92
N SER A 380 23.48 -4.57 -3.00
CA SER A 380 22.09 -4.21 -3.29
C SER A 380 21.44 -3.55 -2.07
N ILE A 381 20.29 -2.88 -2.28
CA ILE A 381 19.46 -2.33 -1.19
C ILE A 381 19.03 -3.45 -0.22
N ARG A 382 18.65 -4.62 -0.76
CA ARG A 382 18.24 -5.78 0.05
C ARG A 382 19.35 -6.27 0.97
N GLU A 383 20.58 -6.36 0.48
CA GLU A 383 21.71 -6.76 1.31
C GLU A 383 22.03 -5.74 2.40
N ASN A 384 22.01 -4.45 2.05
CA ASN A 384 22.22 -3.39 3.02
C ASN A 384 21.07 -3.31 4.05
N ALA A 385 19.83 -3.59 3.67
CA ALA A 385 18.71 -3.67 4.61
C ALA A 385 18.91 -4.81 5.64
N VAL A 386 19.38 -5.98 5.20
CA VAL A 386 19.70 -7.09 6.12
C VAL A 386 20.88 -6.74 7.03
N LYS A 387 21.95 -6.14 6.48
CA LYS A 387 23.09 -5.66 7.29
C LYS A 387 22.64 -4.62 8.32
N TYR A 388 21.80 -3.68 7.91
CA TYR A 388 21.22 -2.68 8.81
C TYR A 388 20.42 -3.33 9.94
N LEU A 389 19.55 -4.30 9.63
CA LEU A 389 18.74 -4.98 10.65
C LEU A 389 19.61 -5.72 11.67
N LYS A 390 20.72 -6.31 11.24
CA LYS A 390 21.73 -6.91 12.14
C LYS A 390 22.46 -5.84 12.97
N ASP A 391 22.87 -4.74 12.35
CA ASP A 391 23.57 -3.63 13.04
C ASP A 391 22.73 -3.01 14.17
N ILE A 392 21.41 -2.98 14.02
CA ILE A 392 20.49 -2.50 15.06
C ILE A 392 20.16 -3.55 16.14
N GLY A 393 20.79 -4.73 16.10
CA GLY A 393 20.72 -5.76 17.14
C GLY A 393 19.68 -6.86 16.93
N LEU A 394 19.21 -7.08 15.69
CA LEU A 394 18.42 -8.27 15.38
C LEU A 394 19.35 -9.45 15.08
N THR A 395 19.05 -10.60 15.68
CA THR A 395 19.78 -11.85 15.50
C THR A 395 19.39 -12.53 14.17
N ASP A 396 20.25 -13.45 13.70
CA ASP A 396 19.91 -14.28 12.54
C ASP A 396 18.64 -15.11 12.78
N ASP A 397 18.44 -15.61 13.99
CA ASP A 397 17.25 -16.38 14.37
C ASP A 397 15.98 -15.51 14.28
N GLU A 398 16.04 -14.26 14.77
CA GLU A 398 14.93 -13.32 14.66
C GLU A 398 14.58 -12.99 13.20
N LEU A 399 15.60 -12.76 12.35
CA LEU A 399 15.40 -12.49 10.94
C LEU A 399 14.87 -13.71 10.20
N ASN A 400 15.38 -14.91 10.52
CA ASN A 400 14.93 -16.17 9.91
C ASN A 400 13.51 -16.53 10.35
N ALA A 401 13.12 -16.23 11.59
CA ALA A 401 11.74 -16.43 12.05
C ALA A 401 10.73 -15.67 11.15
N ILE A 402 11.04 -14.42 10.76
CA ILE A 402 10.19 -13.64 9.84
C ILE A 402 10.19 -14.29 8.45
N ARG A 403 11.37 -14.67 7.92
CA ARG A 403 11.48 -15.35 6.62
C ARG A 403 10.71 -16.66 6.58
N ASP A 404 10.82 -17.49 7.61
CA ASP A 404 10.11 -18.79 7.70
C ASP A 404 8.58 -18.61 7.71
N ILE A 405 8.09 -17.51 8.29
CA ILE A 405 6.66 -17.16 8.25
C ILE A 405 6.26 -16.68 6.86
N MET A 406 7.06 -15.81 6.24
CA MET A 406 6.68 -15.05 5.05
C MET A 406 7.05 -15.75 3.73
N LEU A 407 8.07 -16.62 3.69
CA LEU A 407 8.54 -17.26 2.46
C LEU A 407 7.98 -18.69 2.33
N GLU A 408 7.61 -19.07 1.11
CA GLU A 408 7.31 -20.47 0.80
C GLU A 408 8.61 -21.29 0.84
N LYS A 409 8.52 -22.50 1.39
CA LYS A 409 9.66 -23.46 1.42
C LYS A 409 9.72 -24.24 0.13
#